data_6aa158a01002765fe43439e9fd5a6e0b
#
_entry.id   6aa158a01002765fe43439e9fd5a6e0b
#
_cell.length_a   1.000
_cell.length_b   1.000
_cell.length_c   1.000
_cell.angle_alpha   90.00
_cell.angle_beta   90.00
_cell.angle_gamma   90.00
#
_symmetry.space_group_name_H-M   'P 1'
#
loop_
_entity.id
_entity.type
_entity.pdbx_description
1 polymer ?
#
loop_
_entity_poly.entity_id
_entity_poly.type
_entity_poly.pdbx_seq_one_letter_code
_entity_poly.pdbx_strand_id
1 'polypeptide(L)' 'MAKLLYVEDNEMNRDMLSRRLSRRGYEIIMAFDGQAGLDMMRTESPDLVLMDMGLPVLDGWEATIQAKADDSISSI' A
#
# COMPACT_ATOMS: atom_id res chain seq x y z
N MET A 1 -7.62 -14.92 5.19
CA MET A 1 -7.36 -14.28 3.89
C MET A 1 -6.36 -13.15 4.11
N ALA A 2 -5.29 -13.09 3.32
CA ALA A 2 -4.30 -12.03 3.48
C ALA A 2 -4.89 -10.68 3.04
N LYS A 3 -4.59 -9.64 3.79
CA LYS A 3 -4.95 -8.26 3.48
C LYS A 3 -3.76 -7.58 2.85
N LEU A 4 -3.91 -7.10 1.61
CA LEU A 4 -2.87 -6.41 0.87
C LEU A 4 -3.23 -4.94 0.71
N LEU A 5 -2.28 -4.05 1.02
CA LEU A 5 -2.40 -2.63 0.72
C LEU A 5 -1.64 -2.35 -0.57
N TYR A 6 -2.33 -1.80 -1.57
CA TYR A 6 -1.73 -1.40 -2.83
C TYR A 6 -1.73 0.12 -2.93
N VAL A 7 -0.53 0.71 -2.98
CA VAL A 7 -0.35 2.15 -3.05
C VAL A 7 0.08 2.52 -4.47
N GLU A 8 -0.83 3.12 -5.22
CA GLU A 8 -0.65 3.44 -6.64
C GLU A 8 -1.51 4.64 -7.01
N ASP A 9 -0.94 5.64 -7.66
CA ASP A 9 -1.66 6.84 -8.08
C ASP A 9 -2.41 6.69 -9.41
N ASN A 10 -2.03 5.72 -10.23
CA ASN A 10 -2.65 5.50 -11.53
C ASN A 10 -3.87 4.60 -11.40
N GLU A 11 -5.05 5.14 -11.74
CA GLU A 11 -6.33 4.44 -11.62
C GLU A 11 -6.37 3.14 -12.43
N MET A 12 -5.84 3.16 -13.64
CA MET A 12 -5.82 1.98 -14.49
C MET A 12 -4.98 0.85 -13.90
N ASN A 13 -3.82 1.20 -13.34
CA ASN A 13 -2.94 0.22 -12.69
C ASN A 13 -3.60 -0.34 -11.42
N ARG A 14 -4.26 0.50 -10.62
CA ARG A 14 -5.01 0.05 -9.45
C ARG A 14 -6.07 -0.97 -9.83
N ASP A 15 -6.87 -0.64 -10.85
CA ASP A 15 -7.96 -1.48 -11.30
C ASP A 15 -7.46 -2.85 -11.80
N MET A 16 -6.44 -2.85 -12.65
CA MET A 16 -5.89 -4.08 -13.23
C MET A 16 -5.34 -5.02 -12.18
N LEU A 17 -4.46 -4.52 -11.31
CA LEU A 17 -3.80 -5.38 -10.32
C LEU A 17 -4.76 -5.81 -9.22
N SER A 18 -5.65 -4.92 -8.79
CA SER A 18 -6.62 -5.27 -7.74
C SER A 18 -7.55 -6.38 -8.19
N ARG A 19 -7.98 -6.37 -9.44
CA ARG A 19 -8.81 -7.46 -9.99
C ARG A 19 -8.08 -8.78 -10.00
N ARG A 20 -6.81 -8.80 -10.40
CA ARG A 20 -6.00 -10.02 -10.44
C ARG A 20 -5.81 -10.60 -9.06
N LEU A 21 -5.49 -9.75 -8.09
CA LEU A 21 -5.25 -10.18 -6.72
C LEU A 21 -6.54 -10.64 -6.04
N SER A 22 -7.65 -9.96 -6.28
CA SER A 22 -8.95 -10.34 -5.73
C SER A 22 -9.38 -11.72 -6.22
N ARG A 23 -9.12 -12.05 -7.49
CA ARG A 23 -9.42 -13.36 -8.05
C ARG A 23 -8.64 -14.48 -7.37
N ARG A 24 -7.51 -14.17 -6.77
CA ARG A 24 -6.70 -15.13 -6.03
C ARG A 24 -7.06 -15.23 -4.56
N GLY A 25 -8.12 -14.54 -4.14
CA GLY A 25 -8.65 -14.63 -2.79
C GLY A 25 -8.05 -13.65 -1.78
N TYR A 26 -7.27 -12.66 -2.24
CA TYR A 26 -6.73 -11.64 -1.34
C TYR A 26 -7.75 -10.53 -1.09
N GLU A 27 -7.76 -9.99 0.13
CA GLU A 27 -8.46 -8.76 0.44
C GLU A 27 -7.56 -7.59 0.05
N ILE A 28 -8.05 -6.70 -0.83
CA ILE A 28 -7.27 -5.59 -1.35
C ILE A 28 -7.81 -4.28 -0.81
N ILE A 29 -6.94 -3.48 -0.17
CA ILE A 29 -7.21 -2.09 0.17
C ILE A 29 -6.25 -1.22 -0.63
N MET A 30 -6.69 -0.02 -1.00
CA MET A 30 -5.93 0.84 -1.90
C MET A 30 -5.72 2.23 -1.32
N ALA A 31 -4.53 2.77 -1.54
CA ALA A 31 -4.19 4.15 -1.28
C ALA A 31 -3.69 4.80 -2.56
N PHE A 32 -3.90 6.11 -2.71
CA PHE A 32 -3.64 6.81 -3.96
C PHE A 32 -2.37 7.66 -3.93
N ASP A 33 -1.74 7.77 -2.77
CA ASP A 33 -0.44 8.43 -2.61
C ASP A 33 0.31 7.84 -1.41
N GLY A 34 1.57 8.25 -1.26
CA GLY A 34 2.43 7.68 -0.23
C GLY A 34 1.99 8.01 1.18
N GLN A 35 1.44 9.21 1.42
CA GLN A 35 0.97 9.59 2.75
C GLN A 35 -0.27 8.79 3.15
N ALA A 36 -1.24 8.66 2.23
CA ALA A 36 -2.42 7.84 2.47
C ALA A 36 -2.03 6.38 2.72
N GLY A 37 -1.05 5.86 1.96
CA GLY A 37 -0.54 4.52 2.16
C GLY A 37 0.06 4.32 3.54
N LEU A 38 0.88 5.27 3.98
CA LEU A 38 1.49 5.22 5.31
C LEU A 38 0.44 5.26 6.42
N ASP A 39 -0.56 6.12 6.30
CA ASP A 39 -1.66 6.21 7.26
C ASP A 39 -2.45 4.90 7.32
N MET A 40 -2.72 4.28 6.16
CA MET A 40 -3.45 3.02 6.08
C MET A 40 -2.64 1.84 6.64
N MET A 41 -1.31 1.86 6.56
CA MET A 41 -0.49 0.86 7.24
C MET A 41 -0.76 0.87 8.74
N ARG A 42 -0.93 2.06 9.32
CA ARG A 42 -1.18 2.21 10.76
C ARG A 42 -2.60 1.82 11.16
N THR A 43 -3.60 2.17 10.33
CA THR A 43 -5.01 1.96 10.67
C THR A 43 -5.52 0.59 10.27
N GLU A 44 -5.02 0.01 9.18
CA GLU A 44 -5.54 -1.24 8.62
C GLU A 44 -4.66 -2.45 8.89
N SER A 45 -3.43 -2.26 9.31
CA SER A 45 -2.46 -3.33 9.61
C SER A 45 -2.42 -4.41 8.52
N PRO A 46 -2.10 -4.05 7.27
CA PRO A 46 -2.07 -5.04 6.19
C PRO A 46 -0.95 -6.05 6.38
N ASP A 47 -1.10 -7.22 5.77
CA ASP A 47 -0.09 -8.27 5.80
C ASP A 47 1.08 -7.95 4.87
N LEU A 48 0.81 -7.27 3.75
CA LEU A 48 1.80 -6.90 2.75
C LEU A 48 1.42 -5.58 2.10
N VAL A 49 2.42 -4.80 1.73
CA VAL A 49 2.25 -3.53 1.01
C VAL A 49 2.94 -3.61 -0.34
N LEU A 50 2.20 -3.30 -1.40
CA LEU A 50 2.74 -3.09 -2.74
C LEU A 50 2.80 -1.59 -2.97
N MET A 51 4.01 -1.03 -3.15
CA MET A 51 4.26 0.41 -3.16
C MET A 51 4.88 0.86 -4.46
N ASP A 52 4.22 1.82 -5.13
CA ASP A 52 4.83 2.52 -6.26
C ASP A 52 5.84 3.55 -5.74
N MET A 53 7.04 3.58 -6.32
CA MET A 53 8.12 4.46 -5.88
C MET A 53 7.98 5.89 -6.39
N GLY A 54 7.17 6.14 -7.42
CA GLY A 54 6.96 7.46 -8.02
C GLY A 54 5.69 8.17 -7.59
N LEU A 55 5.22 7.97 -6.37
CA LEU A 55 3.96 8.52 -5.88
C LEU A 55 4.00 10.02 -5.65
N PRO A 56 2.85 10.72 -5.84
CA PRO A 56 2.73 12.12 -5.45
C PRO A 56 2.63 12.29 -3.94
N VAL A 57 2.76 13.52 -3.45
CA VAL A 57 2.70 13.95 -2.05
C VAL A 57 3.87 13.38 -1.24
N LEU A 58 3.96 12.07 -1.13
CA LEU A 58 5.04 11.36 -0.45
C LEU A 58 5.38 10.16 -1.31
N ASP A 59 6.57 10.15 -1.92
CA ASP A 59 6.95 9.07 -2.81
C ASP A 59 7.17 7.74 -2.08
N GLY A 60 7.20 6.64 -2.85
CA GLY A 60 7.31 5.31 -2.28
C GLY A 60 8.60 5.07 -1.49
N TRP A 61 9.70 5.70 -1.87
CA TRP A 61 10.96 5.61 -1.14
C TRP A 61 10.82 6.23 0.24
N GLU A 62 10.32 7.47 0.31
CA GLU A 62 10.14 8.18 1.57
C GLU A 62 9.11 7.48 2.46
N ALA A 63 8.00 7.03 1.88
CA ALA A 63 6.99 6.28 2.63
C ALA A 63 7.58 4.99 3.22
N THR A 64 8.40 4.28 2.46
CA THR A 64 9.06 3.06 2.93
C THR A 64 10.02 3.36 4.07
N ILE A 65 10.82 4.43 3.95
CA ILE A 65 11.74 4.87 5.02
C ILE A 65 10.96 5.17 6.28
N GLN A 66 9.88 5.94 6.19
CA GLN A 66 9.05 6.28 7.35
C GLN A 66 8.39 5.05 7.97
N ALA A 67 7.91 4.12 7.14
CA ALA A 67 7.31 2.89 7.64
C ALA A 67 8.30 2.03 8.41
N LYS A 68 9.52 1.91 7.90
CA LYS A 68 10.57 1.11 8.56
C LYS A 68 11.07 1.77 9.85
N ALA A 69 10.93 3.08 9.98
CA ALA A 69 11.29 3.82 11.19
C ALA A 69 10.17 3.84 12.24
N ASP A 70 8.96 3.41 11.88
CA ASP A 70 7.80 3.38 12.79
C ASP A 70 7.65 1.97 13.36
N ASP A 71 7.92 1.80 14.64
CA ASP A 71 7.90 0.50 15.31
C ASP A 71 6.54 -0.19 15.21
N SER A 72 5.44 0.58 15.10
CA SER A 72 4.10 0.00 15.01
C SER A 72 3.83 -0.72 13.69
N ILE A 73 4.57 -0.39 12.63
CA ILE A 73 4.33 -0.91 11.27
C ILE A 73 5.59 -1.45 10.59
N SER A 74 6.74 -1.38 11.23
CA SER A 74 8.02 -1.75 10.59
C SER A 74 8.10 -3.23 10.18
N SER A 75 7.27 -4.08 10.75
CA SER A 75 7.24 -5.50 10.43
C SER A 75 6.36 -5.87 9.22
N ILE A 76 5.63 -4.90 8.67
CA ILE A 76 4.77 -5.14 7.51
C ILE A 76 5.60 -5.38 6.25
#